data_f8d9d9d00e4b01d33b5f2aa4b43acb71
#
_entry.id   f8d9d9d00e4b01d33b5f2aa4b43acb71
#
_cell.length_a   1.000
_cell.length_b   1.000
_cell.length_c   1.000
_cell.angle_alpha   90.00
_cell.angle_beta   90.00
_cell.angle_gamma   90.00
#
_symmetry.space_group_name_H-M   'P 1'
#
loop_
_entity.id
_entity.type
_entity.pdbx_description
1 polymer ?
#
loop_
_entity_poly.entity_id
_entity_poly.type
_entity_poly.pdbx_seq_one_letter_code
_entity_poly.pdbx_strand_id
1 'polypeptide(L)'
;MKIKFDTTEYLNKLKRSNSYFHTFVNRESLAVGVLFLKPGENDTQEPHDSDEIYYILDGNGFLEINDESYRIKKGQAYFVAKDAQHHFYGNTKNLSALYFFGGSDT
;
A
#
# COMPACT_ATOMS: atom_id res chain seq x y z
N MET A 1 12.78 4.26 -21.01
CA MET A 1 12.07 3.77 -19.81
C MET A 1 12.62 4.44 -18.57
N LYS A 2 11.75 4.91 -17.71
CA LYS A 2 12.17 5.48 -16.43
C LYS A 2 12.62 4.37 -15.49
N ILE A 3 13.74 4.58 -14.79
CA ILE A 3 14.34 3.56 -13.91
C ILE A 3 14.40 4.04 -12.46
N LYS A 4 14.54 5.35 -12.25
CA LYS A 4 14.68 5.93 -10.93
C LYS A 4 13.40 6.65 -10.52
N PHE A 5 12.90 6.34 -9.33
CA PHE A 5 11.64 6.88 -8.81
C PHE A 5 11.86 7.48 -7.43
N ASP A 6 11.27 8.65 -7.19
CA ASP A 6 11.35 9.32 -5.89
C ASP A 6 10.03 9.10 -5.14
N THR A 7 10.02 8.16 -4.20
CA THR A 7 8.82 7.82 -3.44
C THR A 7 8.36 8.98 -2.55
N THR A 8 9.28 9.80 -2.06
CA THR A 8 8.93 10.98 -1.27
C THR A 8 8.09 11.96 -2.09
N GLU A 9 8.46 12.18 -3.34
CA GLU A 9 7.70 13.05 -4.24
C GLU A 9 6.28 12.53 -4.45
N TYR A 10 6.11 11.23 -4.68
CA TYR A 10 4.80 10.62 -4.86
C TYR A 10 3.94 10.73 -3.58
N LEU A 11 4.53 10.49 -2.42
CA LEU A 11 3.83 10.62 -1.15
C LEU A 11 3.38 12.06 -0.91
N ASN A 12 4.22 13.04 -1.22
CA ASN A 12 3.87 14.46 -1.09
C ASN A 12 2.70 14.84 -2.00
N LYS A 13 2.64 14.28 -3.20
CA LYS A 13 1.50 14.48 -4.10
C LYS A 13 0.21 13.87 -3.54
N LEU A 14 0.30 12.68 -2.98
CA LEU A 14 -0.85 12.02 -2.38
C LEU A 14 -1.41 12.81 -1.18
N LYS A 15 -0.56 13.42 -0.38
CA LYS A 15 -0.99 14.28 0.74
C LYS A 15 -1.93 15.39 0.31
N ARG A 16 -1.77 15.89 -0.91
CA ARG A 16 -2.54 17.02 -1.45
C ARG A 16 -3.63 16.60 -2.41
N SER A 17 -3.88 15.29 -2.53
CA SER A 17 -4.89 14.77 -3.44
C SER A 17 -5.99 14.05 -2.66
N ASN A 18 -7.05 13.65 -3.39
CA ASN A 18 -8.12 12.82 -2.83
C ASN A 18 -7.84 11.34 -3.02
N SER A 19 -6.73 11.00 -3.66
CA SER A 19 -6.31 9.61 -3.84
C SER A 19 -5.39 9.19 -2.69
N TYR A 20 -5.42 7.93 -2.31
CA TYR A 20 -4.56 7.40 -1.26
C TYR A 20 -3.49 6.45 -1.78
N PHE A 21 -3.41 6.23 -3.09
CA PHE A 21 -2.38 5.38 -3.66
C PHE A 21 -1.96 5.87 -5.05
N HIS A 22 -0.75 5.49 -5.46
CA HIS A 22 -0.22 5.78 -6.78
C HIS A 22 0.73 4.68 -7.21
N THR A 23 0.42 4.01 -8.32
CA THR A 23 1.26 2.97 -8.90
C THR A 23 2.20 3.61 -9.91
N PHE A 24 3.52 3.51 -9.68
CA PHE A 24 4.52 4.16 -10.54
C PHE A 24 5.29 3.17 -11.43
N VAL A 25 5.18 1.88 -11.20
CA VAL A 25 5.60 0.82 -12.12
C VAL A 25 4.42 -0.12 -12.30
N ASN A 26 4.01 -0.36 -13.54
CA ASN A 26 2.88 -1.24 -13.82
C ASN A 26 3.14 -2.04 -15.08
N ARG A 27 3.62 -3.26 -14.90
CA ARG A 27 3.94 -4.20 -15.99
C ARG A 27 3.29 -5.54 -15.70
N GLU A 28 3.22 -6.42 -16.70
CA GLU A 28 2.63 -7.76 -16.53
C GLU A 28 3.28 -8.56 -15.40
N SER A 29 4.60 -8.39 -15.20
CA SER A 29 5.35 -9.18 -14.23
C SER A 29 5.50 -8.50 -12.88
N LEU A 30 5.21 -7.20 -12.79
CA LEU A 30 5.51 -6.44 -11.58
C LEU A 30 4.77 -5.11 -11.57
N ALA A 31 4.13 -4.78 -10.46
CA ALA A 31 3.64 -3.44 -10.22
C ALA A 31 4.16 -2.96 -8.87
N VAL A 32 4.50 -1.68 -8.78
CA VAL A 32 5.02 -1.06 -7.56
C VAL A 32 4.39 0.30 -7.40
N GLY A 33 4.00 0.63 -6.16
CA GLY A 33 3.43 1.93 -5.88
C GLY A 33 3.59 2.33 -4.42
N VAL A 34 3.03 3.49 -4.11
CA VAL A 34 2.98 4.04 -2.76
C VAL A 34 1.55 4.22 -2.33
N LEU A 35 1.33 4.02 -1.04
CA LEU A 35 0.04 4.21 -0.38
C LEU A 35 0.21 5.23 0.74
N PHE A 36 -0.78 6.11 0.89
CA PHE A 36 -0.78 7.14 1.94
C PHE A 36 -2.19 7.28 2.47
N LEU A 37 -2.39 6.91 3.74
CA LEU A 37 -3.69 7.01 4.42
C LEU A 37 -3.62 8.00 5.58
N LYS A 38 -4.52 8.97 5.56
CA LYS A 38 -4.70 9.88 6.70
C LYS A 38 -5.56 9.19 7.76
N PRO A 39 -5.47 9.59 9.05
CA PRO A 39 -6.37 9.06 10.07
C PRO A 39 -7.83 9.24 9.65
N GLY A 40 -8.63 8.19 9.82
CA GLY A 40 -10.06 8.20 9.46
C GLY A 40 -10.36 7.99 7.99
N GLU A 41 -9.35 7.94 7.13
CA GLU A 41 -9.54 7.68 5.71
C GLU A 41 -9.77 6.18 5.49
N ASN A 42 -10.75 5.85 4.65
CA ASN A 42 -11.06 4.45 4.37
C ASN A 42 -10.15 3.86 3.31
N ASP A 43 -9.60 2.69 3.61
CA ASP A 43 -8.91 1.86 2.63
C ASP A 43 -9.96 0.98 1.95
N THR A 44 -10.29 1.30 0.70
CA THR A 44 -11.37 0.65 -0.04
C THR A 44 -10.85 -0.35 -1.07
N GLN A 45 -9.67 -0.90 -0.85
CA GLN A 45 -9.04 -1.83 -1.78
C GLN A 45 -9.87 -3.08 -1.99
N GLU A 46 -9.95 -3.50 -3.25
CA GLU A 46 -10.52 -4.80 -3.62
C GLU A 46 -9.42 -5.86 -3.60
N PRO A 47 -9.75 -7.15 -3.40
CA PRO A 47 -8.75 -8.22 -3.54
C PRO A 47 -8.10 -8.19 -4.91
N HIS A 48 -6.80 -8.46 -4.96
CA HIS A 48 -6.02 -8.49 -6.20
C HIS A 48 -5.79 -9.94 -6.64
N ASP A 49 -5.64 -10.17 -7.94
CA ASP A 49 -5.40 -11.50 -8.46
C ASP A 49 -3.90 -11.82 -8.63
N SER A 50 -3.08 -11.19 -7.82
CA SER A 50 -1.66 -11.50 -7.69
C SER A 50 -1.21 -11.35 -6.25
N ASP A 51 -0.11 -12.03 -5.89
CA ASP A 51 0.47 -11.88 -4.57
C ASP A 51 1.02 -10.47 -4.39
N GLU A 52 0.99 -9.99 -3.17
CA GLU A 52 1.38 -8.62 -2.85
C GLU A 52 2.26 -8.58 -1.61
N ILE A 53 3.22 -7.67 -1.60
CA ILE A 53 4.00 -7.32 -0.40
C ILE A 53 3.76 -5.85 -0.09
N TYR A 54 3.47 -5.54 1.18
CA TYR A 54 3.55 -4.17 1.70
C TYR A 54 4.84 -4.01 2.50
N TYR A 55 5.48 -2.88 2.33
CA TYR A 55 6.59 -2.47 3.19
C TYR A 55 6.23 -1.14 3.85
N ILE A 56 6.19 -1.12 5.18
CA ILE A 56 5.73 0.05 5.94
C ILE A 56 6.85 1.08 6.02
N LEU A 57 6.60 2.26 5.45
CA LEU A 57 7.56 3.37 5.47
C LEU A 57 7.43 4.21 6.72
N ASP A 58 6.19 4.46 7.19
CA ASP A 58 5.95 5.30 8.36
C ASP A 58 4.51 5.11 8.83
N GLY A 59 4.26 5.49 10.09
CA GLY A 59 2.91 5.52 10.63
C GLY A 59 2.61 4.37 11.58
N ASN A 60 1.31 4.16 11.81
CA ASN A 60 0.83 3.13 12.73
C ASN A 60 -0.51 2.59 12.22
N GLY A 61 -1.12 1.72 13.00
CA GLY A 61 -2.42 1.14 12.69
C GLY A 61 -2.35 -0.36 12.55
N PHE A 62 -3.29 -0.90 11.78
CA PHE A 62 -3.46 -2.33 11.61
C PHE A 62 -3.65 -2.67 10.14
N LEU A 63 -3.20 -3.85 9.76
CA LEU A 63 -3.53 -4.47 8.48
C LEU A 63 -4.34 -5.71 8.79
N GLU A 64 -5.59 -5.74 8.30
CA GLU A 64 -6.43 -6.93 8.39
C GLU A 64 -6.29 -7.72 7.09
N ILE A 65 -6.02 -9.03 7.22
CA ILE A 65 -5.91 -9.95 6.08
C ILE A 65 -6.81 -11.13 6.41
N ASN A 66 -7.87 -11.34 5.65
CA ASN A 66 -8.86 -12.41 5.89
C ASN A 66 -9.29 -12.39 7.31
N ASP A 67 -9.80 -11.80 8.06
CA ASP A 67 -10.28 -11.80 9.45
C ASP A 67 -9.18 -11.78 10.53
N GLU A 68 -7.89 -11.73 10.15
CA GLU A 68 -6.80 -11.58 11.12
C GLU A 68 -6.22 -10.18 11.02
N SER A 69 -6.00 -9.53 12.18
CA SER A 69 -5.44 -8.19 12.24
C SER A 69 -4.01 -8.21 12.76
N TYR A 70 -3.15 -7.47 12.10
CA TYR A 70 -1.74 -7.34 12.46
C TYR A 70 -1.43 -5.89 12.76
N ARG A 71 -0.82 -5.63 13.93
CA ARG A 71 -0.34 -4.28 14.24
C ARG A 71 0.89 -3.99 13.40
N ILE A 72 0.83 -2.93 12.61
CA ILE A 72 1.92 -2.59 11.71
C ILE A 72 2.95 -1.69 12.39
N LYS A 73 4.20 -1.81 11.93
CA LYS A 73 5.32 -0.99 12.38
C LYS A 73 6.20 -0.61 11.20
N LYS A 74 6.77 0.58 11.28
CA LYS A 74 7.79 1.05 10.33
C LYS A 74 8.89 -0.01 10.16
N GLY A 75 9.24 -0.29 8.91
CA GLY A 75 10.30 -1.23 8.56
C GLY A 75 9.85 -2.68 8.46
N GLN A 76 8.59 -2.99 8.73
CA GLN A 76 8.05 -4.34 8.58
C GLN A 76 7.44 -4.53 7.20
N ALA A 77 7.52 -5.76 6.71
CA ALA A 77 6.88 -6.18 5.47
C ALA A 77 5.79 -7.20 5.76
N TYR A 78 4.73 -7.17 4.95
CA TYR A 78 3.57 -8.05 5.11
C TYR A 78 3.23 -8.68 3.77
N PHE A 79 3.04 -10.00 3.76
CA PHE A 79 2.65 -10.75 2.58
C PHE A 79 1.13 -10.88 2.54
N VAL A 80 0.54 -10.54 1.39
CA VAL A 80 -0.89 -10.72 1.13
C VAL A 80 -1.02 -11.64 -0.08
N ALA A 81 -1.59 -12.83 0.13
CA ALA A 81 -1.80 -13.78 -0.95
C ALA A 81 -2.84 -13.25 -1.93
N LYS A 82 -2.73 -13.65 -3.19
CA LYS A 82 -3.73 -13.28 -4.20
C LYS A 82 -5.13 -13.63 -3.71
N ASP A 83 -6.11 -12.83 -4.07
CA ASP A 83 -7.52 -12.97 -3.73
C ASP A 83 -7.85 -12.82 -2.25
N ALA A 84 -6.86 -12.57 -1.37
CA ALA A 84 -7.12 -12.34 0.05
C ALA A 84 -7.74 -10.95 0.25
N GLN A 85 -8.80 -10.90 1.04
CA GLN A 85 -9.39 -9.63 1.45
C GLN A 85 -8.47 -8.95 2.46
N HIS A 86 -8.21 -7.68 2.27
CA HIS A 86 -7.30 -6.95 3.13
C HIS A 86 -7.58 -5.45 3.12
N HIS A 87 -7.29 -4.80 4.24
CA HIS A 87 -7.36 -3.34 4.34
C HIS A 87 -6.59 -2.85 5.55
N PHE A 88 -6.06 -1.64 5.44
CA PHE A 88 -5.48 -0.92 6.57
C PHE A 88 -6.57 -0.18 7.33
N TYR A 89 -6.42 -0.06 8.64
CA TYR A 89 -7.37 0.68 9.47
C TYR A 89 -6.74 1.09 10.81
N GLY A 90 -7.42 1.97 11.51
CA GLY A 90 -7.09 2.31 12.89
C GLY A 90 -5.80 3.12 13.08
N ASN A 91 -5.28 3.72 12.01
CA ASN A 91 -4.11 4.58 12.14
C ASN A 91 -4.52 5.92 12.77
N THR A 92 -3.70 6.37 13.74
CA THR A 92 -3.85 7.67 14.39
C THR A 92 -2.88 8.71 13.85
N LYS A 93 -1.96 8.26 13.00
CA LYS A 93 -0.98 9.06 12.27
C LYS A 93 -1.11 8.75 10.79
N ASN A 94 -0.53 9.61 9.95
CA ASN A 94 -0.43 9.31 8.53
C ASN A 94 0.35 8.01 8.33
N LEU A 95 -0.24 7.09 7.57
CA LEU A 95 0.34 5.79 7.26
C LEU A 95 0.86 5.81 5.83
N SER A 96 2.13 5.45 5.63
CA SER A 96 2.69 5.32 4.30
C SER A 96 3.35 3.97 4.12
N ALA A 97 3.19 3.40 2.94
CA ALA A 97 3.72 2.08 2.60
C ALA A 97 4.07 2.02 1.12
N LEU A 98 5.04 1.16 0.80
CA LEU A 98 5.25 0.69 -0.56
C LEU A 98 4.43 -0.57 -0.75
N TYR A 99 3.90 -0.76 -1.95
CA TYR A 99 3.29 -2.04 -2.32
C TYR A 99 3.90 -2.59 -3.60
N PHE A 100 4.00 -3.91 -3.65
CA PHE A 100 4.59 -4.64 -4.75
C PHE A 100 3.62 -5.77 -5.12
N PHE A 101 3.19 -5.81 -6.38
CA PHE A 101 2.40 -6.93 -6.90
C PHE A 101 3.26 -7.80 -7.78
N GLY A 102 3.09 -9.11 -7.68
CA GLY A 102 3.70 -10.07 -8.59
C GLY A 102 2.94 -10.17 -9.91
N GLY A 103 2.51 -9.05 -10.44
CA GLY A 103 1.73 -8.93 -11.65
C GLY A 103 1.33 -7.48 -11.84
N SER A 104 0.52 -7.20 -12.87
CA SER A 104 0.07 -5.84 -13.12
C SER A 104 -0.98 -5.40 -12.08
N ASP A 105 -1.02 -4.11 -11.81
CA ASP A 105 -2.06 -3.47 -11.01
C ASP A 105 -3.21 -3.09 -11.94
N THR A 106 -4.15 -3.99 -12.07
CA THR A 106 -5.32 -3.80 -12.94
C THR A 106 -6.61 -3.99 -12.16
#